data_379268631071777dbfbb5455b5ddfd26
#
_entry.id   379268631071777dbfbb5455b5ddfd26
#
_cell.length_a   1.000
_cell.length_b   1.000
_cell.length_c   1.000
_cell.angle_alpha   90.00
_cell.angle_beta   90.00
_cell.angle_gamma   90.00
#
_symmetry.space_group_name_H-M   'P 1'
#
loop_
_entity.id
_entity.type
_entity.pdbx_description
1 polymer ?
#
loop_
_entity_poly.entity_id
_entity_poly.type
_entity_poly.pdbx_seq_one_letter_code
_entity_poly.pdbx_strand_id
1 'polypeptide(L)'
;MYVRDARNRDEAWLLDHIEAMGLDETSFRSRDYVIAVDEESNARAGFGRTRRHATDDGEVCELTSIGVLDGWRRQGVGAHVVERLVDDAGTDGLDVVYALTSSHDYLSQFGFEGLSAGDLPERLQDRLEEKRASIDPEAVPMYVESDRFRMPDRLRERFKTAAEADPETEPEESPEDFGIDPDDATYKYDTGD
;
A
#
# COMPACT_ATOMS: atom_id res chain seq x y z
N MET A 1 18.05 -0.46 -0.56
CA MET A 1 16.86 0.38 -0.20
C MET A 1 16.42 0.15 1.24
N TYR A 2 15.77 1.10 1.85
CA TYR A 2 15.19 1.00 3.20
C TYR A 2 13.93 1.88 3.34
N VAL A 3 13.10 1.60 4.33
CA VAL A 3 11.92 2.41 4.66
C VAL A 3 12.18 3.15 5.98
N ARG A 4 11.93 4.43 6.02
CA ARG A 4 12.11 5.29 7.20
C ARG A 4 10.89 6.18 7.44
N ASP A 5 10.79 6.71 8.66
CA ASP A 5 9.81 7.73 8.97
C ASP A 5 10.06 9.00 8.15
N ALA A 6 8.98 9.65 7.73
CA ALA A 6 9.07 10.96 7.09
C ALA A 6 9.50 12.02 8.11
N ARG A 7 10.19 13.04 7.62
CA ARG A 7 10.66 14.18 8.39
C ARG A 7 10.02 15.47 7.90
N ASN A 8 10.07 16.52 8.67
CA ASN A 8 9.50 17.83 8.26
C ASN A 8 10.00 18.32 6.89
N ARG A 9 11.25 18.01 6.54
CA ARG A 9 11.82 18.34 5.21
C ARG A 9 11.20 17.56 4.05
N ASP A 10 10.46 16.49 4.33
CA ASP A 10 9.81 15.65 3.32
C ASP A 10 8.39 16.15 3.02
N GLU A 11 7.88 17.11 3.79
CA GLU A 11 6.48 17.56 3.74
C GLU A 11 6.05 18.06 2.35
N ALA A 12 6.82 18.99 1.78
CA ALA A 12 6.51 19.53 0.45
C ALA A 12 6.52 18.42 -0.62
N TRP A 13 7.53 17.55 -0.57
CA TRP A 13 7.64 16.43 -1.49
C TRP A 13 6.46 15.45 -1.36
N LEU A 14 6.01 15.16 -0.14
CA LEU A 14 4.84 14.29 0.10
C LEU A 14 3.58 14.91 -0.48
N LEU A 15 3.32 16.20 -0.20
CA LEU A 15 2.12 16.89 -0.70
C LEU A 15 2.09 16.93 -2.23
N ASP A 16 3.20 17.26 -2.88
CA ASP A 16 3.30 17.29 -4.34
C ASP A 16 2.95 15.92 -4.97
N HIS A 17 3.43 14.83 -4.37
CA HIS A 17 3.18 13.48 -4.90
C HIS A 17 1.80 12.93 -4.54
N ILE A 18 1.28 13.26 -3.36
CA ILE A 18 -0.10 12.92 -2.96
C ILE A 18 -1.08 13.57 -3.93
N GLU A 19 -0.91 14.86 -4.24
CA GLU A 19 -1.72 15.59 -5.20
C GLU A 19 -1.59 15.00 -6.61
N ALA A 20 -0.36 14.80 -7.08
CA ALA A 20 -0.09 14.28 -8.42
C ALA A 20 -0.66 12.88 -8.66
N MET A 21 -0.72 12.05 -7.62
CA MET A 21 -1.25 10.69 -7.67
C MET A 21 -2.75 10.61 -7.31
N GLY A 22 -3.40 11.74 -6.97
CA GLY A 22 -4.80 11.78 -6.56
C GLY A 22 -5.09 11.00 -5.28
N LEU A 23 -4.13 10.93 -4.36
CA LEU A 23 -4.27 10.20 -3.10
C LEU A 23 -4.93 11.05 -2.02
N ASP A 24 -5.35 10.38 -0.94
CA ASP A 24 -6.04 11.03 0.17
C ASP A 24 -5.11 11.89 1.03
N GLU A 25 -5.31 13.21 0.99
CA GLU A 25 -4.57 14.17 1.82
C GLU A 25 -5.31 14.57 3.12
N THR A 26 -6.51 14.04 3.36
CA THR A 26 -7.35 14.43 4.51
C THR A 26 -6.57 14.31 5.82
N SER A 27 -6.55 15.38 6.63
CA SER A 27 -5.80 15.45 7.88
C SER A 27 -4.31 15.12 7.71
N PHE A 28 -3.69 15.67 6.68
CA PHE A 28 -2.27 15.47 6.40
C PHE A 28 -1.38 15.86 7.61
N ARG A 29 -0.44 14.97 7.92
CA ARG A 29 0.68 15.22 8.84
C ARG A 29 1.88 14.44 8.31
N SER A 30 2.97 15.11 8.00
CA SER A 30 4.17 14.46 7.44
C SER A 30 4.70 13.31 8.33
N ARG A 31 4.60 13.46 9.65
CA ARG A 31 5.06 12.46 10.63
C ARG A 31 4.27 11.14 10.63
N ASP A 32 3.09 11.11 10.02
CA ASP A 32 2.26 9.91 9.93
C ASP A 32 2.68 9.03 8.74
N TYR A 33 3.64 9.51 7.93
CA TYR A 33 4.12 8.84 6.73
C TYR A 33 5.45 8.12 6.95
N VAL A 34 5.62 7.04 6.22
CA VAL A 34 6.93 6.42 5.97
C VAL A 34 7.31 6.60 4.51
N ILE A 35 8.61 6.60 4.23
CA ILE A 35 9.17 6.81 2.89
C ILE A 35 10.21 5.72 2.61
N ALA A 36 10.06 5.06 1.46
CA ALA A 36 11.08 4.18 0.90
C ALA A 36 12.17 5.02 0.21
N VAL A 37 13.43 4.76 0.54
CA VAL A 37 14.59 5.53 0.08
C VAL A 37 15.64 4.59 -0.49
N ASP A 38 16.19 4.94 -1.63
CA ASP A 38 17.36 4.27 -2.19
C ASP A 38 18.63 4.66 -1.43
N GLU A 39 19.43 3.67 -1.06
CA GLU A 39 20.64 3.91 -0.25
C GLU A 39 21.75 4.58 -1.03
N GLU A 40 21.85 4.34 -2.33
CA GLU A 40 22.93 4.84 -3.16
C GLU A 40 22.67 6.28 -3.61
N SER A 41 21.50 6.53 -4.20
CA SER A 41 21.14 7.86 -4.72
C SER A 41 20.48 8.77 -3.70
N ASN A 42 19.99 8.21 -2.58
CA ASN A 42 19.13 8.86 -1.60
C ASN A 42 17.80 9.37 -2.23
N ALA A 43 17.41 8.81 -3.38
CA ALA A 43 16.16 9.08 -4.03
C ALA A 43 14.99 8.50 -3.20
N ARG A 44 13.86 9.21 -3.20
CA ARG A 44 12.62 8.74 -2.59
C ARG A 44 11.83 7.97 -3.64
N ALA A 45 11.51 6.71 -3.34
CA ALA A 45 10.90 5.77 -4.27
C ALA A 45 9.41 5.56 -4.07
N GLY A 46 8.93 5.74 -2.85
CA GLY A 46 7.53 5.54 -2.49
C GLY A 46 7.25 5.98 -1.07
N PHE A 47 5.99 6.01 -0.70
CA PHE A 47 5.52 6.46 0.60
C PHE A 47 4.17 5.86 0.96
N GLY A 48 3.76 6.01 2.21
CA GLY A 48 2.45 5.64 2.69
C GLY A 48 2.25 6.06 4.12
N ARG A 49 1.03 5.97 4.60
CA ARG A 49 0.71 6.27 6.01
C ARG A 49 -0.34 5.34 6.59
N THR A 50 -0.39 5.33 7.91
CA THR A 50 -1.56 4.94 8.69
C THR A 50 -2.26 6.17 9.25
N ARG A 51 -3.59 6.11 9.35
CA ARG A 51 -4.40 7.07 10.11
C ARG A 51 -5.04 6.36 11.28
N ARG A 52 -4.97 7.01 12.44
CA ARG A 52 -5.67 6.55 13.65
C ARG A 52 -6.97 7.30 13.78
N HIS A 53 -8.03 6.56 13.99
CA HIS A 53 -9.36 7.10 14.21
C HIS A 53 -9.82 6.74 15.62
N ALA A 54 -10.16 7.75 16.41
CA ALA A 54 -10.75 7.53 17.74
C ALA A 54 -12.16 6.94 17.60
N THR A 55 -12.45 5.93 18.40
CA THR A 55 -13.76 5.29 18.54
C THR A 55 -14.09 5.17 20.01
N ASP A 56 -15.34 4.80 20.34
CA ASP A 56 -15.75 4.60 21.73
C ASP A 56 -14.99 3.45 22.42
N ASP A 57 -14.52 2.47 21.65
CA ASP A 57 -13.78 1.29 22.13
C ASP A 57 -12.25 1.44 22.06
N GLY A 58 -11.74 2.61 21.65
CA GLY A 58 -10.31 2.87 21.51
C GLY A 58 -9.95 3.50 20.15
N GLU A 59 -8.77 3.17 19.64
CA GLU A 59 -8.33 3.65 18.32
C GLU A 59 -8.37 2.51 17.29
N VAL A 60 -8.70 2.87 16.05
CA VAL A 60 -8.60 1.97 14.90
C VAL A 60 -7.62 2.53 13.88
N CYS A 61 -6.91 1.65 13.17
CA CYS A 61 -5.84 1.97 12.24
C CYS A 61 -6.30 1.79 10.79
N GLU A 62 -6.23 2.85 9.99
CA GLU A 62 -6.48 2.82 8.54
C GLU A 62 -5.16 2.97 7.78
N LEU A 63 -4.81 1.98 6.96
CA LEU A 63 -3.75 2.05 5.96
C LEU A 63 -4.26 2.87 4.77
N THR A 64 -3.56 3.95 4.39
CA THR A 64 -4.02 4.84 3.32
C THR A 64 -2.87 5.59 2.66
N SER A 65 -3.15 6.22 1.51
CA SER A 65 -2.21 7.08 0.77
C SER A 65 -0.88 6.39 0.44
N ILE A 66 -0.96 5.15 -0.07
CA ILE A 66 0.22 4.43 -0.55
C ILE A 66 0.54 4.89 -1.97
N GLY A 67 1.74 5.39 -2.18
CA GLY A 67 2.23 5.83 -3.48
C GLY A 67 3.62 5.27 -3.79
N VAL A 68 3.84 4.86 -5.03
CA VAL A 68 5.15 4.45 -5.56
C VAL A 68 5.41 5.23 -6.84
N LEU A 69 6.56 5.87 -6.94
CA LEU A 69 6.96 6.64 -8.12
C LEU A 69 7.17 5.70 -9.32
N ASP A 70 6.86 6.19 -10.52
CA ASP A 70 6.82 5.38 -11.74
C ASP A 70 8.10 4.57 -11.97
N GLY A 71 9.28 5.19 -11.86
CA GLY A 71 10.57 4.50 -11.99
C GLY A 71 10.86 3.43 -10.93
N TRP A 72 10.01 3.29 -9.91
CA TRP A 72 10.20 2.37 -8.78
C TRP A 72 9.07 1.35 -8.63
N ARG A 73 8.10 1.36 -9.55
CA ARG A 73 6.99 0.41 -9.52
C ARG A 73 7.45 -1.02 -9.80
N ARG A 74 6.67 -2.00 -9.32
CA ARG A 74 6.88 -3.45 -9.49
C ARG A 74 8.20 -3.98 -8.92
N GLN A 75 8.88 -3.22 -8.08
CA GLN A 75 10.15 -3.58 -7.45
C GLN A 75 10.02 -3.84 -5.94
N GLY A 76 8.82 -4.14 -5.45
CA GLY A 76 8.57 -4.43 -4.03
C GLY A 76 8.53 -3.20 -3.12
N VAL A 77 8.66 -1.99 -3.66
CA VAL A 77 8.70 -0.75 -2.87
C VAL A 77 7.41 -0.55 -2.08
N GLY A 78 6.24 -0.62 -2.74
CA GLY A 78 4.95 -0.49 -2.07
C GLY A 78 4.71 -1.56 -1.02
N ALA A 79 5.15 -2.80 -1.27
CA ALA A 79 5.05 -3.91 -0.32
C ALA A 79 5.81 -3.62 0.98
N HIS A 80 7.04 -3.09 0.89
CA HIS A 80 7.83 -2.76 2.08
C HIS A 80 7.32 -1.53 2.82
N VAL A 81 6.70 -0.57 2.11
CA VAL A 81 5.95 0.52 2.74
C VAL A 81 4.79 -0.02 3.56
N VAL A 82 3.99 -0.93 2.99
CA VAL A 82 2.86 -1.58 3.69
C VAL A 82 3.35 -2.41 4.89
N GLU A 83 4.38 -3.25 4.69
CA GLU A 83 4.98 -4.05 5.78
C GLU A 83 5.39 -3.18 6.96
N ARG A 84 6.13 -2.09 6.69
CA ARG A 84 6.59 -1.17 7.74
C ARG A 84 5.42 -0.54 8.50
N LEU A 85 4.36 -0.13 7.80
CA LEU A 85 3.20 0.48 8.42
C LEU A 85 2.38 -0.49 9.27
N VAL A 86 2.27 -1.75 8.83
CA VAL A 86 1.60 -2.81 9.60
C VAL A 86 2.41 -3.18 10.85
N ASP A 87 3.73 -3.29 10.73
CA ASP A 87 4.64 -3.54 11.85
C ASP A 87 4.58 -2.42 12.90
N ASP A 88 4.60 -1.16 12.45
CA ASP A 88 4.50 0.01 13.34
C ASP A 88 3.16 0.01 14.08
N ALA A 89 2.04 -0.28 13.38
CA ALA A 89 0.73 -0.37 13.99
C ALA A 89 0.68 -1.45 15.08
N GLY A 90 1.19 -2.66 14.80
CA GLY A 90 1.25 -3.75 15.77
C GLY A 90 2.14 -3.41 16.98
N THR A 91 3.28 -2.73 16.75
CA THR A 91 4.17 -2.26 17.82
C THR A 91 3.49 -1.24 18.74
N ASP A 92 2.60 -0.42 18.18
CA ASP A 92 1.81 0.57 18.91
C ASP A 92 0.54 -0.02 19.57
N GLY A 93 0.34 -1.34 19.48
CA GLY A 93 -0.80 -2.05 20.07
C GLY A 93 -2.09 -1.96 19.26
N LEU A 94 -1.99 -1.60 17.97
CA LEU A 94 -3.10 -1.61 17.02
C LEU A 94 -3.04 -2.92 16.22
N ASP A 95 -3.57 -3.98 16.82
CA ASP A 95 -3.44 -5.36 16.31
C ASP A 95 -4.14 -5.58 14.96
N VAL A 96 -5.10 -4.71 14.59
CA VAL A 96 -5.84 -4.80 13.33
C VAL A 96 -5.62 -3.55 12.49
N VAL A 97 -5.19 -3.74 11.25
CA VAL A 97 -5.02 -2.68 10.26
C VAL A 97 -6.10 -2.82 9.20
N TYR A 98 -6.89 -1.78 9.00
CA TYR A 98 -7.91 -1.69 7.97
C TYR A 98 -7.40 -0.97 6.74
N ALA A 99 -7.95 -1.31 5.58
CA ALA A 99 -7.74 -0.57 4.34
C ALA A 99 -9.07 -0.39 3.60
N LEU A 100 -9.29 0.78 3.04
CA LEU A 100 -10.45 1.13 2.25
C LEU A 100 -9.96 1.45 0.84
N THR A 101 -10.04 0.50 -0.11
CA THR A 101 -9.33 0.62 -1.38
C THR A 101 -9.96 -0.21 -2.50
N SER A 102 -9.82 0.25 -3.74
CA SER A 102 -10.09 -0.55 -4.93
C SER A 102 -8.94 -1.51 -5.28
N SER A 103 -7.73 -1.30 -4.72
CA SER A 103 -6.56 -2.16 -4.93
C SER A 103 -6.57 -3.39 -4.01
N HIS A 104 -7.72 -4.04 -3.85
CA HIS A 104 -7.91 -5.16 -2.93
C HIS A 104 -7.08 -6.39 -3.32
N ASP A 105 -6.94 -6.68 -4.62
CA ASP A 105 -6.13 -7.81 -5.10
C ASP A 105 -4.65 -7.65 -4.69
N TYR A 106 -4.13 -6.42 -4.78
CA TYR A 106 -2.77 -6.14 -4.34
C TYR A 106 -2.56 -6.40 -2.85
N LEU A 107 -3.52 -6.02 -2.00
CA LEU A 107 -3.40 -6.21 -0.55
C LEU A 107 -3.64 -7.67 -0.13
N SER A 108 -4.45 -8.42 -0.86
CA SER A 108 -4.75 -9.83 -0.55
C SER A 108 -3.49 -10.70 -0.51
N GLN A 109 -2.47 -10.41 -1.32
CA GLN A 109 -1.20 -11.15 -1.31
C GLN A 109 -0.43 -11.02 0.01
N PHE A 110 -0.76 -10.04 0.85
CA PHE A 110 -0.14 -9.82 2.16
C PHE A 110 -0.96 -10.38 3.33
N GLY A 111 -2.06 -11.08 3.05
CA GLY A 111 -2.96 -11.63 4.05
C GLY A 111 -4.11 -10.70 4.44
N PHE A 112 -4.30 -9.59 3.73
CA PHE A 112 -5.52 -8.80 3.91
C PHE A 112 -6.73 -9.58 3.42
N GLU A 113 -7.80 -9.55 4.19
CA GLU A 113 -9.09 -10.17 3.88
C GLU A 113 -10.17 -9.11 3.72
N GLY A 114 -11.12 -9.37 2.82
CA GLY A 114 -12.30 -8.51 2.66
C GLY A 114 -13.28 -8.69 3.81
N LEU A 115 -13.98 -7.62 4.16
CA LEU A 115 -15.08 -7.67 5.11
C LEU A 115 -16.29 -6.87 4.60
N SER A 116 -17.47 -7.12 5.17
CA SER A 116 -18.66 -6.34 4.83
C SER A 116 -18.55 -4.93 5.41
N ALA A 117 -19.10 -3.95 4.71
CA ALA A 117 -19.07 -2.56 5.20
C ALA A 117 -19.71 -2.40 6.60
N GLY A 118 -20.76 -3.20 6.88
CA GLY A 118 -21.43 -3.21 8.19
C GLY A 118 -20.61 -3.82 9.32
N ASP A 119 -19.56 -4.58 9.03
CA ASP A 119 -18.65 -5.18 10.01
C ASP A 119 -17.47 -4.26 10.35
N LEU A 120 -17.29 -3.15 9.61
CA LEU A 120 -16.31 -2.13 9.95
C LEU A 120 -16.69 -1.44 11.27
N PRO A 121 -15.68 -0.98 12.05
CA PRO A 121 -15.92 0.02 13.09
C PRO A 121 -16.70 1.21 12.55
N GLU A 122 -17.69 1.73 13.30
CA GLU A 122 -18.61 2.79 12.85
C GLU A 122 -17.88 3.98 12.19
N ARG A 123 -16.80 4.42 12.80
CA ARG A 123 -15.98 5.52 12.27
C ARG A 123 -15.39 5.22 10.89
N LEU A 124 -15.06 3.96 10.60
CA LEU A 124 -14.56 3.55 9.28
C LEU A 124 -15.69 3.31 8.27
N GLN A 125 -16.93 3.07 8.71
CA GLN A 125 -18.10 3.05 7.82
C GLN A 125 -18.32 4.43 7.22
N ASP A 126 -18.36 5.47 8.05
CA ASP A 126 -18.43 6.87 7.59
C ASP A 126 -17.28 7.22 6.65
N ARG A 127 -16.08 6.78 7.01
CA ARG A 127 -14.88 7.00 6.22
C ARG A 127 -14.92 6.33 4.87
N LEU A 128 -15.50 5.14 4.77
CA LEU A 128 -15.70 4.43 3.51
C LEU A 128 -16.64 5.20 2.58
N GLU A 129 -17.73 5.75 3.12
CA GLU A 129 -18.66 6.58 2.35
C GLU A 129 -17.99 7.86 1.84
N GLU A 130 -17.25 8.57 2.71
CA GLU A 130 -16.47 9.75 2.33
C GLU A 130 -15.48 9.43 1.19
N LYS A 131 -14.77 8.32 1.29
CA LYS A 131 -13.75 7.92 0.33
C LYS A 131 -14.36 7.56 -1.02
N ARG A 132 -15.47 6.83 -1.02
CA ARG A 132 -16.22 6.50 -2.23
C ARG A 132 -16.79 7.73 -2.93
N ALA A 133 -17.17 8.75 -2.17
CA ALA A 133 -17.73 9.97 -2.71
C ALA A 133 -16.69 10.91 -3.36
N SER A 134 -15.41 10.79 -2.99
CA SER A 134 -14.40 11.82 -3.34
C SER A 134 -13.12 11.29 -3.98
N ILE A 135 -12.66 10.09 -3.63
CA ILE A 135 -11.31 9.63 -3.97
C ILE A 135 -11.32 8.30 -4.73
N ASP A 136 -12.02 7.31 -4.19
CA ASP A 136 -12.03 5.94 -4.70
C ASP A 136 -13.45 5.36 -4.68
N PRO A 137 -14.24 5.58 -5.75
CA PRO A 137 -15.64 5.14 -5.81
C PRO A 137 -15.83 3.62 -5.68
N GLU A 138 -14.79 2.84 -6.02
CA GLU A 138 -14.80 1.38 -5.98
C GLU A 138 -14.16 0.81 -4.71
N ALA A 139 -13.81 1.66 -3.74
CA ALA A 139 -13.20 1.22 -2.49
C ALA A 139 -14.03 0.15 -1.78
N VAL A 140 -13.37 -0.92 -1.40
CA VAL A 140 -13.92 -1.99 -0.56
C VAL A 140 -13.16 -2.05 0.75
N PRO A 141 -13.81 -2.46 1.86
CA PRO A 141 -13.12 -2.58 3.13
C PRO A 141 -12.34 -3.89 3.19
N MET A 142 -11.11 -3.79 3.69
CA MET A 142 -10.22 -4.90 3.97
C MET A 142 -9.61 -4.75 5.35
N TYR A 143 -9.10 -5.84 5.91
CA TYR A 143 -8.38 -5.83 7.18
C TYR A 143 -7.29 -6.90 7.19
N VAL A 144 -6.29 -6.71 8.04
CA VAL A 144 -5.30 -7.72 8.40
C VAL A 144 -5.00 -7.62 9.89
N GLU A 145 -4.87 -8.76 10.57
CA GLU A 145 -4.25 -8.81 11.88
C GLU A 145 -2.74 -8.68 11.70
N SER A 146 -2.08 -7.80 12.45
CA SER A 146 -0.67 -7.45 12.24
C SER A 146 0.26 -8.67 12.28
N ASP A 147 -0.05 -9.65 13.14
CA ASP A 147 0.69 -10.91 13.27
C ASP A 147 0.43 -11.91 12.13
N ARG A 148 -0.59 -11.65 11.30
CA ARG A 148 -0.91 -12.45 10.11
C ARG A 148 -0.43 -11.84 8.81
N PHE A 149 0.17 -10.66 8.86
CA PHE A 149 0.79 -10.06 7.68
C PHE A 149 1.89 -10.96 7.12
N ARG A 150 1.94 -11.10 5.80
CA ARG A 150 2.92 -11.95 5.10
C ARG A 150 3.53 -11.21 3.93
N MET A 151 4.84 -11.11 3.93
CA MET A 151 5.59 -10.56 2.81
C MET A 151 6.03 -11.70 1.87
N PRO A 152 5.56 -11.74 0.61
CA PRO A 152 6.05 -12.69 -0.38
C PRO A 152 7.56 -12.53 -0.62
N ASP A 153 8.30 -13.64 -0.60
CA ASP A 153 9.77 -13.63 -0.74
C ASP A 153 10.23 -12.95 -2.03
N ARG A 154 9.50 -13.13 -3.14
CA ARG A 154 9.79 -12.47 -4.42
C ARG A 154 9.81 -10.94 -4.34
N LEU A 155 8.91 -10.35 -3.55
CA LEU A 155 8.87 -8.88 -3.36
C LEU A 155 10.00 -8.41 -2.46
N ARG A 156 10.42 -9.23 -1.51
CA ARG A 156 11.59 -8.96 -0.66
C ARG A 156 12.88 -8.97 -1.48
N GLU A 157 13.03 -9.92 -2.37
CA GLU A 157 14.21 -10.00 -3.26
C GLU A 157 14.22 -8.83 -4.27
N ARG A 158 13.08 -8.50 -4.88
CA ARG A 158 12.98 -7.34 -5.79
C ARG A 158 13.36 -6.03 -5.09
N PHE A 159 12.91 -5.82 -3.87
CA PHE A 159 13.24 -4.62 -3.10
C PHE A 159 14.73 -4.47 -2.81
N LYS A 160 15.43 -5.58 -2.55
CA LYS A 160 16.88 -5.56 -2.33
C LYS A 160 17.67 -5.08 -3.55
N THR A 161 17.19 -5.38 -4.74
CA THR A 161 17.82 -5.05 -6.02
C THR A 161 17.14 -3.91 -6.75
N ALA A 162 16.17 -3.25 -6.11
CA ALA A 162 15.43 -2.17 -6.71
C ALA A 162 16.35 -0.99 -7.08
N ALA A 163 16.17 -0.48 -8.28
CA ALA A 163 16.88 0.68 -8.81
C ALA A 163 15.91 1.54 -9.63
N GLU A 164 16.18 2.83 -9.72
CA GLU A 164 15.36 3.72 -10.54
C GLU A 164 15.43 3.30 -12.01
N ALA A 165 14.30 2.90 -12.56
CA ALA A 165 14.19 2.52 -13.96
C ALA A 165 13.89 3.76 -14.81
N ASP A 166 14.41 3.78 -16.03
CA ASP A 166 14.07 4.80 -17.00
C ASP A 166 12.57 4.68 -17.34
N PRO A 167 11.78 5.76 -17.27
CA PRO A 167 10.35 5.73 -17.56
C PRO A 167 10.00 5.25 -18.99
N GLU A 168 10.97 5.23 -19.91
CA GLU A 168 10.80 4.65 -21.26
C GLU A 168 10.94 3.12 -21.29
N THR A 169 11.40 2.50 -20.20
CA THR A 169 11.54 1.05 -20.08
C THR A 169 10.48 0.52 -19.10
N GLU A 170 9.22 0.51 -19.51
CA GLU A 170 8.20 -0.21 -18.74
C GLU A 170 8.55 -1.70 -18.73
N PRO A 171 8.82 -2.29 -17.56
CA PRO A 171 9.00 -3.74 -17.48
C PRO A 171 7.71 -4.41 -17.94
N GLU A 172 7.80 -5.39 -18.84
CA GLU A 172 6.64 -6.17 -19.29
C GLU A 172 5.89 -6.74 -18.07
N GLU A 173 4.57 -6.54 -18.06
CA GLU A 173 3.72 -7.09 -17.00
C GLU A 173 3.83 -8.62 -17.01
N SER A 174 4.28 -9.16 -15.88
CA SER A 174 4.35 -10.62 -15.73
C SER A 174 3.14 -11.11 -14.91
N PRO A 175 2.68 -12.35 -15.12
CA PRO A 175 1.61 -12.94 -14.29
C PRO A 175 1.90 -12.87 -12.78
N GLU A 176 3.19 -12.90 -12.43
CA GLU A 176 3.66 -12.77 -11.04
C GLU A 176 3.36 -11.42 -10.42
N ASP A 177 3.24 -10.36 -11.22
CA ASP A 177 2.91 -9.01 -10.73
C ASP A 177 1.48 -8.92 -10.24
N PHE A 178 0.62 -9.84 -10.72
CA PHE A 178 -0.77 -10.01 -10.31
C PHE A 178 -0.95 -11.11 -9.24
N GLY A 179 0.13 -11.65 -8.68
CA GLY A 179 0.06 -12.75 -7.71
C GLY A 179 -0.29 -14.11 -8.33
N ILE A 180 -0.20 -14.24 -9.64
CA ILE A 180 -0.46 -15.49 -10.37
C ILE A 180 0.87 -16.26 -10.46
N ASP A 181 0.89 -17.49 -9.90
CA ASP A 181 2.04 -18.37 -10.05
C ASP A 181 2.17 -18.79 -11.53
N PRO A 182 3.31 -18.55 -12.19
CA PRO A 182 3.49 -18.89 -13.60
C PRO A 182 3.36 -20.40 -13.88
N ASP A 183 3.55 -21.27 -12.90
CA ASP A 183 3.38 -22.71 -13.03
C ASP A 183 1.90 -23.14 -13.02
N ASP A 184 1.00 -22.30 -12.50
CA ASP A 184 -0.46 -22.52 -12.51
C ASP A 184 -1.16 -21.88 -13.72
N ALA A 185 -0.47 -21.07 -14.52
CA ALA A 185 -1.02 -20.40 -15.70
C ALA A 185 -1.09 -21.35 -16.91
N THR A 186 -2.20 -22.07 -17.06
CA THR A 186 -2.46 -22.91 -18.23
C THR A 186 -2.95 -22.06 -19.41
N TYR A 187 -2.06 -21.70 -20.33
CA TYR A 187 -2.45 -21.09 -21.60
C TYR A 187 -3.14 -22.13 -22.51
N LYS A 188 -4.46 -22.07 -22.61
CA LYS A 188 -5.18 -22.75 -23.68
C LYS A 188 -5.05 -21.94 -24.97
N TYR A 189 -4.05 -22.26 -25.78
CA TYR A 189 -4.10 -21.89 -27.19
C TYR A 189 -5.07 -22.85 -27.90
N ASP A 190 -6.25 -22.35 -28.25
CA ASP A 190 -7.16 -23.02 -29.16
C ASP A 190 -6.70 -22.68 -30.59
N THR A 191 -5.88 -23.54 -31.18
CA THR A 191 -5.60 -23.50 -32.61
C THR A 191 -6.75 -24.17 -33.33
N GLY A 192 -7.78 -23.36 -33.63
CA GLY A 192 -8.84 -23.80 -34.55
C GLY A 192 -8.28 -23.99 -35.95
N ASP A 193 -8.44 -25.21 -36.43
CA ASP A 193 -8.22 -25.63 -37.82
C ASP A 193 -9.52 -25.38 -38.60
#